data_ad0e567e7de05c24bab1f530db288b13
#
_entry.id   ad0e567e7de05c24bab1f530db288b13
#
_cell.length_a   1.000
_cell.length_b   1.000
_cell.length_c   1.000
_cell.angle_alpha   90.00
_cell.angle_beta   90.00
_cell.angle_gamma   90.00
#
_symmetry.space_group_name_H-M   'P 1'
#
loop_
_entity.id
_entity.type
_entity.pdbx_description
1 polymer ?
#
loop_
_entity_poly.entity_id
_entity_poly.type
_entity_poly.pdbx_seq_one_letter_code
_entity_poly.pdbx_strand_id
1 'polypeptide(L)'
;MFFPVMVDLSAMEVLVVGGGRIAYRKVKKLLDFGGRVKVIAPEFCKDLYSLAKYLNYEERLIMISRPFEVTDLEGQDLVYLATDDKDLNSQIGDICKSKKILVNRLDDHRDSSFINMATRSKEYRGQDVLLAVSCFGENPSLTRDLCRKLEEEFLEDK
;
A
#
# COMPACT_ATOMS: atom_id res chain seq x y z
N MET A 1 -18.76 4.43 -5.79
CA MET A 1 -17.85 5.25 -6.65
C MET A 1 -16.69 5.70 -5.77
N PHE A 2 -15.43 5.58 -6.21
CA PHE A 2 -14.26 6.04 -5.45
C PHE A 2 -14.01 7.53 -5.70
N PHE A 3 -13.71 8.26 -4.63
CA PHE A 3 -13.34 9.68 -4.68
C PHE A 3 -11.81 9.81 -4.51
N PRO A 4 -11.09 10.51 -5.41
CA PRO A 4 -9.64 10.64 -5.29
C PRO A 4 -9.27 11.61 -4.16
N VAL A 5 -8.42 11.14 -3.27
CA VAL A 5 -7.86 11.92 -2.16
C VAL A 5 -6.37 11.64 -2.01
N MET A 6 -5.64 12.59 -1.46
CA MET A 6 -4.31 12.39 -0.91
C MET A 6 -4.41 12.24 0.60
N VAL A 7 -3.70 11.25 1.13
CA VAL A 7 -3.71 10.92 2.56
C VAL A 7 -2.31 11.13 3.11
N ASP A 8 -2.20 11.81 4.23
CA ASP A 8 -0.93 11.96 4.96
C ASP A 8 -0.66 10.69 5.77
N LEU A 9 0.24 9.85 5.25
CA LEU A 9 0.62 8.61 5.91
C LEU A 9 1.48 8.81 7.16
N SER A 10 2.09 9.97 7.35
CA SER A 10 2.92 10.24 8.53
C SER A 10 2.12 10.25 9.84
N ALA A 11 0.82 10.54 9.74
CA ALA A 11 -0.13 10.57 10.84
C ALA A 11 -0.94 9.27 11.00
N MET A 12 -0.63 8.22 10.22
CA MET A 12 -1.39 6.97 10.18
C MET A 12 -0.58 5.76 10.62
N GLU A 13 -1.25 4.86 11.33
CA GLU A 13 -0.75 3.52 11.62
C GLU A 13 -1.22 2.54 10.54
N VAL A 14 -0.26 1.94 9.82
CA VAL A 14 -0.55 1.09 8.67
C VAL A 14 -0.17 -0.36 8.97
N LEU A 15 -1.13 -1.26 8.81
CA LEU A 15 -0.92 -2.70 8.91
C LEU A 15 -0.90 -3.35 7.52
N VAL A 16 0.07 -4.22 7.29
CA VAL A 16 0.11 -5.14 6.15
C VAL A 16 0.06 -6.57 6.67
N VAL A 17 -0.96 -7.31 6.29
CA VAL A 17 -1.09 -8.74 6.59
C VAL A 17 -0.62 -9.55 5.38
N GLY A 18 0.47 -10.30 5.57
CA GLY A 18 1.13 -11.07 4.51
C GLY A 18 2.60 -10.67 4.35
N GLY A 19 3.46 -11.65 4.01
CA GLY A 19 4.92 -11.52 3.95
C GLY A 19 5.54 -11.77 2.58
N GLY A 20 4.72 -11.93 1.53
CA GLY A 20 5.16 -12.25 0.18
C GLY A 20 5.66 -11.04 -0.63
N ARG A 21 5.98 -11.29 -1.92
CA ARG A 21 6.47 -10.25 -2.85
C ARG A 21 5.46 -9.12 -3.10
N ILE A 22 4.16 -9.41 -3.00
CA ILE A 22 3.10 -8.40 -3.16
C ILE A 22 3.13 -7.47 -1.95
N ALA A 23 3.20 -8.04 -0.74
CA ALA A 23 3.36 -7.29 0.50
C ALA A 23 4.62 -6.40 0.47
N TYR A 24 5.77 -6.95 0.08
CA TYR A 24 7.02 -6.18 -0.06
C TYR A 24 6.85 -4.92 -0.91
N ARG A 25 6.26 -5.05 -2.12
CA ARG A 25 6.05 -3.90 -3.01
C ARG A 25 5.15 -2.83 -2.39
N LYS A 26 4.17 -3.25 -1.60
CA LYS A 26 3.26 -2.36 -0.91
C LYS A 26 3.97 -1.65 0.24
N VAL A 27 4.65 -2.42 1.10
CA VAL A 27 5.42 -1.91 2.25
C VAL A 27 6.45 -0.88 1.79
N LYS A 28 7.25 -1.22 0.75
CA LYS A 28 8.23 -0.29 0.20
C LYS A 28 7.60 1.04 -0.21
N LYS A 29 6.49 0.98 -0.97
CA LYS A 29 5.80 2.20 -1.41
C LYS A 29 5.26 3.02 -0.23
N LEU A 30 4.70 2.39 0.78
CA LEU A 30 4.18 3.07 1.97
C LEU A 30 5.31 3.78 2.74
N LEU A 31 6.46 3.13 2.89
CA LEU A 31 7.64 3.70 3.53
C LEU A 31 8.24 4.86 2.72
N ASP A 32 8.27 4.76 1.39
CA ASP A 32 8.71 5.82 0.47
C ASP A 32 7.83 7.10 0.62
N PHE A 33 6.54 6.93 0.96
CA PHE A 33 5.61 8.02 1.26
C PHE A 33 5.53 8.41 2.75
N GLY A 34 6.51 8.02 3.56
CA GLY A 34 6.62 8.46 4.95
C GLY A 34 5.83 7.66 5.97
N GLY A 35 5.11 6.62 5.55
CA GLY A 35 4.26 5.82 6.43
C GLY A 35 5.01 5.02 7.49
N ARG A 36 4.35 4.76 8.61
CA ARG A 36 4.74 3.76 9.62
C ARG A 36 4.02 2.47 9.30
N VAL A 37 4.77 1.38 9.14
CA VAL A 37 4.20 0.13 8.63
C VAL A 37 4.52 -1.02 9.57
N LYS A 38 3.48 -1.67 10.08
CA LYS A 38 3.55 -2.96 10.75
C LYS A 38 3.24 -4.06 9.74
N VAL A 39 4.08 -5.08 9.67
CA VAL A 39 3.87 -6.24 8.79
C VAL A 39 3.74 -7.49 9.62
N ILE A 40 2.67 -8.25 9.44
CA ILE A 40 2.42 -9.50 10.15
C ILE A 40 2.28 -10.63 9.15
N ALA A 41 3.11 -11.66 9.31
CA ALA A 41 3.04 -12.89 8.54
C ALA A 41 3.83 -13.99 9.25
N PRO A 42 3.48 -15.29 9.09
CA PRO A 42 4.29 -16.39 9.59
C PRO A 42 5.72 -16.37 9.02
N GLU A 43 5.85 -16.00 7.75
CA GLU A 43 7.14 -15.94 7.03
C GLU A 43 7.20 -14.69 6.15
N PHE A 44 8.42 -14.18 5.94
CA PHE A 44 8.69 -13.02 5.09
C PHE A 44 9.61 -13.38 3.93
N CYS A 45 9.35 -12.81 2.77
CA CYS A 45 10.25 -12.94 1.63
C CYS A 45 11.59 -12.21 1.88
N LYS A 46 12.64 -12.63 1.17
CA LYS A 46 14.00 -12.08 1.31
C LYS A 46 14.06 -10.56 1.12
N ASP A 47 13.24 -10.05 0.22
CA ASP A 47 13.19 -8.61 -0.09
C ASP A 47 12.68 -7.77 1.10
N LEU A 48 11.73 -8.30 1.90
CA LEU A 48 11.27 -7.65 3.14
C LEU A 48 12.37 -7.61 4.20
N TYR A 49 13.10 -8.73 4.40
CA TYR A 49 14.25 -8.72 5.30
C TYR A 49 15.36 -7.76 4.86
N SER A 50 15.57 -7.63 3.55
CA SER A 50 16.53 -6.66 3.02
C SER A 50 16.05 -5.23 3.26
N LEU A 51 14.75 -4.96 3.06
CA LEU A 51 14.15 -3.65 3.26
C LEU A 51 14.30 -3.17 4.71
N ALA A 52 14.11 -4.06 5.68
CA ALA A 52 14.25 -3.76 7.10
C ALA A 52 15.66 -3.33 7.54
N LYS A 53 16.68 -3.58 6.70
CA LYS A 53 18.07 -3.18 6.97
C LYS A 53 18.43 -1.79 6.45
N TYR A 54 17.53 -1.12 5.73
CA TYR A 54 17.78 0.25 5.28
C TYR A 54 17.59 1.22 6.44
N LEU A 55 18.63 1.97 6.76
CA LEU A 55 18.69 2.95 7.87
C LEU A 55 17.49 3.92 7.91
N ASN A 56 16.94 4.27 6.73
CA ASN A 56 15.81 5.20 6.65
C ASN A 56 14.46 4.58 7.06
N TYR A 57 14.39 3.26 7.29
CA TYR A 57 13.14 2.55 7.57
C TYR A 57 13.11 1.87 8.95
N GLU A 58 14.24 1.80 9.66
CA GLU A 58 14.38 1.07 10.94
C GLU A 58 13.33 1.47 11.99
N GLU A 59 13.01 2.76 12.09
CA GLU A 59 12.03 3.26 13.06
C GLU A 59 10.57 3.21 12.55
N ARG A 60 10.38 2.92 11.25
CA ARG A 60 9.06 2.98 10.60
C ARG A 60 8.56 1.65 10.07
N LEU A 61 9.37 0.59 10.14
CA LEU A 61 9.02 -0.76 9.72
C LEU A 61 9.12 -1.74 10.89
N ILE A 62 7.98 -2.26 11.32
CA ILE A 62 7.90 -3.30 12.34
C ILE A 62 7.45 -4.60 11.67
N MET A 63 8.26 -5.65 11.79
CA MET A 63 7.96 -6.98 11.25
C MET A 63 7.71 -7.98 12.38
N ILE A 64 6.57 -8.65 12.36
CA ILE A 64 6.16 -9.60 13.39
C ILE A 64 5.92 -10.97 12.74
N SER A 65 6.78 -11.95 13.09
CA SER A 65 6.75 -13.30 12.51
C SER A 65 5.80 -14.19 13.31
N ARG A 66 4.52 -14.13 12.99
CA ARG A 66 3.45 -15.00 13.48
C ARG A 66 2.20 -14.88 12.62
N PRO A 67 1.21 -15.78 12.76
CA PRO A 67 -0.11 -15.57 12.18
C PRO A 67 -0.76 -14.27 12.68
N PHE A 68 -1.65 -13.72 11.86
CA PHE A 68 -2.49 -12.58 12.21
C PHE A 68 -3.47 -12.93 13.33
N GLU A 69 -3.71 -11.98 14.22
CA GLU A 69 -4.73 -12.02 15.27
C GLU A 69 -5.64 -10.79 15.16
N VAL A 70 -6.92 -10.91 15.54
CA VAL A 70 -7.89 -9.81 15.40
C VAL A 70 -7.49 -8.57 16.22
N THR A 71 -6.78 -8.76 17.31
CA THR A 71 -6.20 -7.70 18.13
C THR A 71 -5.16 -6.85 17.40
N ASP A 72 -4.58 -7.35 16.29
CA ASP A 72 -3.64 -6.59 15.47
C ASP A 72 -4.27 -5.38 14.77
N LEU A 73 -5.60 -5.38 14.65
CA LEU A 73 -6.36 -4.27 14.07
C LEU A 73 -6.55 -3.10 15.05
N GLU A 74 -6.21 -3.26 16.33
CA GLU A 74 -6.36 -2.19 17.32
C GLU A 74 -5.39 -1.05 17.03
N GLY A 75 -5.93 0.17 16.95
CA GLY A 75 -5.16 1.38 16.67
C GLY A 75 -4.67 1.49 15.22
N GLN A 76 -5.14 0.64 14.29
CA GLN A 76 -4.79 0.76 12.88
C GLN A 76 -5.78 1.64 12.12
N ASP A 77 -5.26 2.53 11.27
CA ASP A 77 -6.04 3.41 10.41
C ASP A 77 -6.23 2.81 9.01
N LEU A 78 -5.20 2.10 8.54
CA LEU A 78 -5.12 1.59 7.18
C LEU A 78 -4.60 0.15 7.17
N VAL A 79 -5.30 -0.76 6.50
CA VAL A 79 -4.95 -2.18 6.44
C VAL A 79 -4.82 -2.65 4.99
N TYR A 80 -3.71 -3.32 4.68
CA TYR A 80 -3.51 -4.03 3.42
C TYR A 80 -3.52 -5.53 3.63
N LEU A 81 -4.35 -6.25 2.89
CA LEU A 81 -4.45 -7.70 2.92
C LEU A 81 -3.74 -8.28 1.71
N ALA A 82 -2.61 -8.93 1.95
CA ALA A 82 -1.66 -9.43 0.96
C ALA A 82 -1.31 -10.90 1.19
N THR A 83 -2.20 -11.68 1.80
CA THR A 83 -2.02 -13.12 1.98
C THR A 83 -2.53 -13.88 0.76
N ASP A 84 -2.10 -15.12 0.59
CA ASP A 84 -2.63 -16.04 -0.43
C ASP A 84 -3.95 -16.70 0.03
N ASP A 85 -4.32 -16.57 1.31
CA ASP A 85 -5.56 -17.07 1.90
C ASP A 85 -6.69 -16.05 1.68
N LYS A 86 -7.54 -16.32 0.69
CA LYS A 86 -8.66 -15.44 0.32
C LYS A 86 -9.75 -15.39 1.39
N ASP A 87 -9.96 -16.49 2.11
CA ASP A 87 -10.99 -16.56 3.15
C ASP A 87 -10.55 -15.73 4.35
N LEU A 88 -9.29 -15.82 4.73
CA LEU A 88 -8.71 -14.97 5.76
C LEU A 88 -8.77 -13.49 5.36
N ASN A 89 -8.39 -13.14 4.12
CA ASN A 89 -8.48 -11.78 3.61
C ASN A 89 -9.92 -11.25 3.66
N SER A 90 -10.91 -12.08 3.32
CA SER A 90 -12.33 -11.71 3.40
C SER A 90 -12.77 -11.44 4.83
N GLN A 91 -12.47 -12.35 5.75
CA GLN A 91 -12.82 -12.19 7.17
C GLN A 91 -12.22 -10.93 7.79
N ILE A 92 -10.92 -10.68 7.55
CA ILE A 92 -10.26 -9.46 8.04
C ILE A 92 -10.88 -8.23 7.39
N GLY A 93 -11.18 -8.28 6.10
CA GLY A 93 -11.84 -7.18 5.36
C GLY A 93 -13.17 -6.78 5.98
N ASP A 94 -14.01 -7.76 6.33
CA ASP A 94 -15.31 -7.52 6.96
C ASP A 94 -15.17 -6.92 8.38
N ILE A 95 -14.19 -7.39 9.16
CA ILE A 95 -13.88 -6.81 10.47
C ILE A 95 -13.42 -5.35 10.32
N CYS A 96 -12.52 -5.06 9.38
CA CYS A 96 -12.06 -3.71 9.12
C CYS A 96 -13.22 -2.77 8.77
N LYS A 97 -14.11 -3.19 7.86
CA LYS A 97 -15.29 -2.41 7.48
C LYS A 97 -16.21 -2.12 8.67
N SER A 98 -16.47 -3.13 9.51
CA SER A 98 -17.30 -2.98 10.72
C SER A 98 -16.70 -1.99 11.73
N LYS A 99 -15.38 -1.93 11.82
CA LYS A 99 -14.62 -1.01 12.67
C LYS A 99 -14.31 0.34 12.00
N LYS A 100 -14.74 0.56 10.75
CA LYS A 100 -14.44 1.75 9.93
C LYS A 100 -12.93 1.96 9.68
N ILE A 101 -12.14 0.91 9.71
CA ILE A 101 -10.74 0.91 9.32
C ILE A 101 -10.67 0.85 7.79
N LEU A 102 -9.86 1.70 7.17
CA LEU A 102 -9.66 1.64 5.72
C LEU A 102 -8.95 0.35 5.33
N VAL A 103 -9.52 -0.43 4.41
CA VAL A 103 -8.96 -1.71 4.00
C VAL A 103 -8.81 -1.82 2.49
N ASN A 104 -7.65 -2.33 2.05
CA ASN A 104 -7.38 -2.69 0.67
C ASN A 104 -7.05 -4.19 0.57
N ARG A 105 -7.92 -4.94 -0.08
CA ARG A 105 -7.68 -6.34 -0.45
C ARG A 105 -6.90 -6.38 -1.76
N LEU A 106 -5.69 -6.94 -1.72
CA LEU A 106 -4.84 -7.03 -2.92
C LEU A 106 -5.23 -8.20 -3.85
N ASP A 107 -6.03 -9.12 -3.35
CA ASP A 107 -6.61 -10.24 -4.09
C ASP A 107 -7.98 -9.90 -4.72
N ASP A 108 -8.73 -8.96 -4.11
CA ASP A 108 -10.04 -8.52 -4.61
C ASP A 108 -10.25 -7.01 -4.36
N HIS A 109 -9.96 -6.20 -5.39
CA HIS A 109 -10.11 -4.74 -5.31
C HIS A 109 -11.56 -4.27 -5.15
N ARG A 110 -12.55 -5.10 -5.54
CA ARG A 110 -13.98 -4.76 -5.43
C ARG A 110 -14.46 -4.77 -3.99
N ASP A 111 -13.80 -5.59 -3.17
CA ASP A 111 -14.08 -5.70 -1.74
C ASP A 111 -13.15 -4.84 -0.88
N SER A 112 -12.70 -3.70 -1.42
CA SER A 112 -11.81 -2.75 -0.76
C SER A 112 -12.51 -1.43 -0.45
N SER A 113 -12.16 -0.78 0.67
CA SER A 113 -12.63 0.57 1.02
C SER A 113 -11.99 1.65 0.16
N PHE A 114 -10.79 1.40 -0.35
CA PHE A 114 -10.03 2.28 -1.22
C PHE A 114 -9.19 1.47 -2.20
N ILE A 115 -8.74 2.13 -3.26
CA ILE A 115 -7.83 1.56 -4.25
C ILE A 115 -6.59 2.42 -4.40
N ASN A 116 -5.46 1.79 -4.75
CA ASN A 116 -4.23 2.52 -5.02
C ASN A 116 -4.16 2.95 -6.48
N MET A 117 -3.72 4.17 -6.71
CA MET A 117 -3.43 4.69 -8.03
C MET A 117 -1.98 4.36 -8.45
N ALA A 118 -1.73 4.26 -9.75
CA ALA A 118 -0.37 4.36 -10.27
C ALA A 118 0.11 5.80 -10.11
N THR A 119 1.33 5.97 -9.61
CA THR A 119 1.87 7.31 -9.34
C THR A 119 3.26 7.46 -9.94
N ARG A 120 3.58 8.68 -10.36
CA ARG A 120 4.92 9.17 -10.68
C ARG A 120 5.11 10.52 -10.02
N SER A 121 6.27 10.74 -9.42
CA SER A 121 6.65 12.03 -8.86
C SER A 121 7.95 12.51 -9.48
N LYS A 122 8.01 13.78 -9.81
CA LYS A 122 9.17 14.43 -10.39
C LYS A 122 9.13 15.92 -10.05
N GLU A 123 10.29 16.53 -9.89
CA GLU A 123 10.38 17.98 -9.90
C GLU A 123 10.12 18.50 -11.33
N TYR A 124 9.23 19.46 -11.44
CA TYR A 124 8.91 20.14 -12.68
C TYR A 124 8.78 21.64 -12.42
N ARG A 125 9.60 22.44 -13.11
CA ARG A 125 9.67 23.92 -12.96
C ARG A 125 9.88 24.38 -11.50
N GLY A 126 10.73 23.66 -10.75
CA GLY A 126 11.05 23.98 -9.36
C GLY A 126 9.97 23.58 -8.34
N GLN A 127 9.02 22.73 -8.73
CA GLN A 127 7.97 22.22 -7.84
C GLN A 127 7.88 20.70 -7.92
N ASP A 128 7.63 20.06 -6.76
CA ASP A 128 7.33 18.64 -6.73
C ASP A 128 5.94 18.37 -7.29
N VAL A 129 5.87 17.61 -8.37
CA VAL A 129 4.63 17.23 -9.04
C VAL A 129 4.39 15.74 -8.86
N LEU A 130 3.18 15.38 -8.46
CA LEU A 130 2.71 14.01 -8.40
C LEU A 130 1.64 13.76 -9.46
N LEU A 131 1.92 12.86 -10.40
CA LEU A 131 0.92 12.32 -11.31
C LEU A 131 0.29 11.09 -10.67
N ALA A 132 -1.04 11.01 -10.69
CA ALA A 132 -1.79 9.86 -10.20
C ALA A 132 -2.84 9.44 -11.22
N VAL A 133 -2.83 8.17 -11.61
CA VAL A 133 -3.74 7.60 -12.60
C VAL A 133 -4.44 6.38 -12.03
N SER A 134 -5.74 6.26 -12.30
CA SER A 134 -6.52 5.09 -11.90
C SER A 134 -7.49 4.68 -13.02
N CYS A 135 -7.59 3.38 -13.26
CA CYS A 135 -8.67 2.73 -13.99
C CYS A 135 -9.58 1.98 -13.00
N PHE A 136 -9.79 2.55 -11.81
CA PHE A 136 -10.65 2.03 -10.74
C PHE A 136 -10.33 0.59 -10.30
N GLY A 137 -9.07 0.14 -10.49
CA GLY A 137 -8.62 -1.21 -10.17
C GLY A 137 -8.84 -2.24 -11.29
N GLU A 138 -9.61 -1.92 -12.33
CA GLU A 138 -10.01 -2.87 -13.39
C GLU A 138 -8.84 -3.28 -14.30
N ASN A 139 -7.91 -2.37 -14.59
CA ASN A 139 -6.79 -2.65 -15.51
C ASN A 139 -5.47 -2.05 -15.00
N PRO A 140 -4.73 -2.77 -14.14
CA PRO A 140 -3.46 -2.29 -13.58
C PRO A 140 -2.37 -2.08 -14.64
N SER A 141 -2.40 -2.82 -15.76
CA SER A 141 -1.42 -2.66 -16.84
C SER A 141 -1.64 -1.35 -17.58
N LEU A 142 -2.88 -1.10 -18.03
CA LEU A 142 -3.26 0.15 -18.70
C LEU A 142 -2.99 1.36 -17.78
N THR A 143 -3.31 1.23 -16.49
CA THR A 143 -3.08 2.30 -15.51
C THR A 143 -1.61 2.70 -15.43
N ARG A 144 -0.69 1.72 -15.41
CA ARG A 144 0.76 1.97 -15.39
C ARG A 144 1.26 2.59 -16.69
N ASP A 145 0.76 2.09 -17.83
CA ASP A 145 1.16 2.58 -19.16
C ASP A 145 0.71 4.02 -19.38
N LEU A 146 -0.51 4.36 -18.97
CA LEU A 146 -1.00 5.74 -19.03
C LEU A 146 -0.19 6.66 -18.09
N CYS A 147 0.10 6.22 -16.88
CA CYS A 147 0.88 7.01 -15.94
C CYS A 147 2.30 7.31 -16.48
N ARG A 148 2.95 6.32 -17.12
CA ARG A 148 4.25 6.49 -17.77
C ARG A 148 4.18 7.45 -18.96
N LYS A 149 3.18 7.31 -19.84
CA LYS A 149 3.00 8.22 -20.99
C LYS A 149 2.77 9.66 -20.55
N LEU A 150 1.99 9.88 -19.50
CA LEU A 150 1.79 11.21 -18.93
C LEU A 150 3.08 11.80 -18.37
N GLU A 151 3.91 11.00 -17.72
CA GLU A 151 5.23 11.41 -17.25
C GLU A 151 6.12 11.84 -18.43
N GLU A 152 6.22 11.01 -19.46
CA GLU A 152 7.02 11.27 -20.67
C GLU A 152 6.55 12.53 -21.43
N GLU A 153 5.23 12.75 -21.53
CA GLU A 153 4.66 13.86 -22.31
C GLU A 153 4.69 15.20 -21.56
N PHE A 154 4.44 15.21 -20.26
CA PHE A 154 4.21 16.44 -19.51
C PHE A 154 5.30 16.79 -18.51
N LEU A 155 6.12 15.82 -18.09
CA LEU A 155 7.16 16.05 -17.07
C LEU A 155 8.59 15.89 -17.60
N GLU A 156 8.80 15.41 -18.84
CA GLU A 156 10.12 15.48 -19.47
C GLU A 156 10.35 16.87 -20.03
N ASP A 157 11.45 17.50 -19.61
CA ASP A 157 11.92 18.77 -20.16
C ASP A 157 12.26 18.54 -21.64
N LYS A 158 11.54 19.23 -22.53
CA LYS A 158 11.85 19.28 -23.97
C LYS A 158 12.95 20.30 -24.21
#